data_9373e8ca91f3f50d9752a34164263660
#
_entry.id   9373e8ca91f3f50d9752a34164263660
#
_cell.length_a   1.000
_cell.length_b   1.000
_cell.length_c   1.000
_cell.angle_alpha   90.00
_cell.angle_beta   90.00
_cell.angle_gamma   90.00
#
_symmetry.space_group_name_H-M   'P 1'
#
loop_
_entity.id
_entity.type
_entity.pdbx_description
1 polymer ?
#
loop_
_entity_poly.entity_id
_entity_poly.type
_entity_poly.pdbx_seq_one_letter_code
_entity_poly.pdbx_strand_id
1 'polypeptide(L)'
;MKKLLFVMMLAVASINCVAQQPGKVVSADNANIHYTGRFNFKNKKAPRMVYPGSTIETNFTGNSIRMKAKPNSGYFMVTIDNDNPIKVNFAKNDSVMTLIKGLKKGNHNCKVMLAYEGYIRRPEFRGFIIDRGASILPYVNRYKLKMEFIGNSITCGYGIEASSKLMHFSDSTENHYYTYAGITARRLDAESMVVARSGIGAYRNYNGPKAGDKDIMPRWYDYTLLYDSSELWNSKRYTPDIVCVNLGTNDLSTPNYDLQLFKSHYMGFMKHLRAIY
;
A
#
# COMPACT_ATOMS: atom_id res chain seq x y z
N MET A 1 11.50 -31.76 -70.56
CA MET A 1 11.22 -30.54 -69.78
C MET A 1 10.11 -30.85 -68.80
N LYS A 2 10.46 -31.17 -67.53
CA LYS A 2 9.49 -31.45 -66.44
C LYS A 2 9.27 -30.15 -65.67
N LYS A 3 8.04 -29.61 -65.65
CA LYS A 3 7.65 -28.47 -64.85
C LYS A 3 7.36 -28.94 -63.43
N LEU A 4 8.14 -28.46 -62.45
CA LEU A 4 7.95 -28.67 -61.03
C LEU A 4 6.93 -27.61 -60.53
N LEU A 5 5.76 -28.06 -60.07
CA LEU A 5 4.72 -27.20 -59.48
C LEU A 5 5.05 -27.10 -57.99
N PHE A 6 5.44 -25.90 -57.52
CA PHE A 6 5.66 -25.62 -56.10
C PHE A 6 4.34 -25.16 -55.48
N VAL A 7 3.70 -26.03 -54.70
CA VAL A 7 2.50 -25.68 -53.92
C VAL A 7 2.96 -25.08 -52.59
N MET A 8 2.78 -23.77 -52.45
CA MET A 8 3.09 -23.03 -51.25
C MET A 8 1.86 -23.18 -50.27
N MET A 9 1.98 -24.04 -49.24
CA MET A 9 1.01 -24.14 -48.17
C MET A 9 1.14 -22.91 -47.27
N LEU A 10 0.19 -21.98 -47.35
CA LEU A 10 0.03 -20.90 -46.35
C LEU A 10 -0.57 -21.49 -45.09
N ALA A 11 0.23 -21.66 -44.05
CA ALA A 11 -0.27 -21.96 -42.71
C ALA A 11 -0.87 -20.67 -42.11
N VAL A 12 -2.19 -20.55 -42.14
CA VAL A 12 -2.92 -19.51 -41.44
C VAL A 12 -2.87 -19.85 -39.95
N ALA A 13 -1.95 -19.25 -39.22
CA ALA A 13 -1.97 -19.28 -37.76
C ALA A 13 -3.18 -18.48 -37.31
N SER A 14 -4.26 -19.15 -36.93
CA SER A 14 -5.41 -18.55 -36.26
C SER A 14 -4.95 -18.09 -34.88
N ILE A 15 -4.70 -16.78 -34.73
CA ILE A 15 -4.53 -16.13 -33.44
C ILE A 15 -5.91 -16.21 -32.74
N ASN A 16 -6.11 -17.22 -31.91
CA ASN A 16 -7.24 -17.27 -31.01
C ASN A 16 -7.09 -16.12 -30.01
N CYS A 17 -7.65 -14.95 -30.32
CA CYS A 17 -7.90 -13.91 -29.36
C CYS A 17 -8.96 -14.43 -28.38
N VAL A 18 -8.53 -15.12 -27.33
CA VAL A 18 -9.44 -15.55 -26.26
C VAL A 18 -9.94 -14.26 -25.59
N ALA A 19 -11.10 -13.81 -26.00
CA ALA A 19 -11.80 -12.71 -25.33
C ALA A 19 -11.86 -13.03 -23.84
N GLN A 20 -11.28 -12.19 -23.04
CA GLN A 20 -11.20 -12.38 -21.58
C GLN A 20 -12.63 -12.50 -21.05
N GLN A 21 -13.01 -13.69 -20.60
CA GLN A 21 -14.35 -13.96 -20.08
C GLN A 21 -14.72 -12.92 -19.01
N PRO A 22 -15.93 -12.34 -19.03
CA PRO A 22 -16.37 -11.41 -18.01
C PRO A 22 -16.33 -12.11 -16.65
N GLY A 23 -15.43 -11.63 -15.76
CA GLY A 23 -15.29 -12.17 -14.41
C GLY A 23 -16.43 -11.71 -13.49
N LYS A 24 -16.54 -12.34 -12.31
CA LYS A 24 -17.43 -11.94 -11.23
C LYS A 24 -16.82 -10.76 -10.48
N VAL A 25 -17.54 -9.65 -10.42
CA VAL A 25 -17.13 -8.47 -9.61
C VAL A 25 -17.43 -8.72 -8.14
N VAL A 26 -16.45 -8.49 -7.28
CA VAL A 26 -16.54 -8.52 -5.83
C VAL A 26 -16.38 -7.09 -5.33
N SER A 27 -17.39 -6.56 -4.68
CA SER A 27 -17.38 -5.18 -4.15
C SER A 27 -16.39 -5.03 -3.00
N ALA A 28 -15.83 -3.82 -2.83
CA ALA A 28 -14.90 -3.51 -1.76
C ALA A 28 -15.51 -3.66 -0.34
N ASP A 29 -16.82 -3.59 -0.20
CA ASP A 29 -17.53 -3.79 1.07
C ASP A 29 -17.85 -5.26 1.38
N ASN A 30 -17.29 -6.21 0.64
CA ASN A 30 -17.45 -7.63 0.93
C ASN A 30 -16.81 -7.97 2.28
N ALA A 31 -17.56 -8.64 3.16
CA ALA A 31 -17.14 -8.96 4.53
C ALA A 31 -15.89 -9.87 4.63
N ASN A 32 -15.56 -10.58 3.54
CA ASN A 32 -14.40 -11.46 3.47
C ASN A 32 -13.14 -10.76 2.89
N ILE A 33 -13.18 -9.44 2.73
CA ILE A 33 -12.01 -8.63 2.42
C ILE A 33 -11.52 -8.01 3.72
N HIS A 34 -10.27 -8.27 4.06
CA HIS A 34 -9.62 -7.73 5.24
C HIS A 34 -8.80 -6.49 4.90
N TYR A 35 -8.85 -5.49 5.77
CA TYR A 35 -8.16 -4.21 5.62
C TYR A 35 -7.27 -3.96 6.82
N THR A 36 -5.97 -3.77 6.57
CA THR A 36 -4.99 -3.38 7.60
C THR A 36 -4.42 -2.01 7.28
N GLY A 37 -4.42 -1.12 8.26
CA GLY A 37 -3.99 0.27 8.10
C GLY A 37 -5.16 1.25 8.18
N ARG A 38 -4.88 2.52 7.89
CA ARG A 38 -5.86 3.58 7.98
C ARG A 38 -6.61 3.76 6.67
N PHE A 39 -7.85 3.32 6.65
CA PHE A 39 -8.78 3.46 5.53
C PHE A 39 -9.96 4.36 5.91
N ASN A 40 -10.28 5.32 5.04
CA ASN A 40 -11.53 6.06 5.12
C ASN A 40 -12.64 5.29 4.40
N PHE A 41 -13.65 4.85 5.14
CA PHE A 41 -14.80 4.08 4.65
C PHE A 41 -16.08 4.92 4.51
N LYS A 42 -15.99 6.24 4.36
CA LYS A 42 -17.19 7.06 4.05
C LYS A 42 -17.94 6.52 2.84
N ASN A 43 -17.19 6.07 1.82
CA ASN A 43 -17.73 5.22 0.76
C ASN A 43 -17.20 3.80 0.93
N LYS A 44 -18.01 2.90 1.49
CA LYS A 44 -17.63 1.49 1.71
C LYS A 44 -17.30 0.74 0.42
N LYS A 45 -17.85 1.17 -0.73
CA LYS A 45 -17.57 0.56 -2.05
C LYS A 45 -16.33 1.14 -2.75
N ALA A 46 -15.72 2.17 -2.16
CA ALA A 46 -14.49 2.80 -2.63
C ALA A 46 -13.68 3.37 -1.46
N PRO A 47 -13.23 2.51 -0.50
CA PRO A 47 -12.41 2.97 0.61
C PRO A 47 -11.12 3.61 0.10
N ARG A 48 -10.72 4.72 0.75
CA ARG A 48 -9.51 5.48 0.44
C ARG A 48 -8.40 5.17 1.42
N MET A 49 -7.17 5.17 0.94
CA MET A 49 -5.95 5.00 1.71
C MET A 49 -4.89 5.97 1.23
N VAL A 50 -3.95 6.37 2.09
CA VAL A 50 -2.85 7.27 1.71
C VAL A 50 -1.51 6.86 2.31
N TYR A 51 -1.50 6.10 3.40
CA TYR A 51 -0.26 5.68 4.03
C TYR A 51 0.33 4.45 3.33
N PRO A 52 1.64 4.42 3.06
CA PRO A 52 2.32 3.22 2.56
C PRO A 52 2.11 2.06 3.53
N GLY A 53 2.14 0.83 3.05
CA GLY A 53 1.87 -0.34 3.89
C GLY A 53 0.38 -0.62 4.14
N SER A 54 -0.56 0.30 3.78
CA SER A 54 -1.99 0.01 3.82
C SER A 54 -2.31 -1.21 2.96
N THR A 55 -2.92 -2.23 3.55
CA THR A 55 -3.04 -3.57 2.97
C THR A 55 -4.50 -3.99 2.81
N ILE A 56 -4.80 -4.68 1.72
CA ILE A 56 -6.08 -5.29 1.39
C ILE A 56 -5.81 -6.77 1.15
N GLU A 57 -6.45 -7.65 1.90
CA GLU A 57 -6.21 -9.08 1.84
C GLU A 57 -7.51 -9.86 1.67
N THR A 58 -7.49 -10.90 0.86
CA THR A 58 -8.64 -11.79 0.66
C THR A 58 -8.20 -13.18 0.26
N ASN A 59 -9.01 -14.18 0.61
CA ASN A 59 -8.87 -15.53 0.08
C ASN A 59 -9.89 -15.73 -1.04
N PHE A 60 -9.51 -16.43 -2.10
CA PHE A 60 -10.38 -16.66 -3.26
C PHE A 60 -10.17 -18.04 -3.87
N THR A 61 -11.14 -18.51 -4.64
CA THR A 61 -11.01 -19.69 -5.51
C THR A 61 -10.83 -19.25 -6.97
N GLY A 62 -10.27 -20.11 -7.79
CA GLY A 62 -10.12 -19.85 -9.23
C GLY A 62 -8.67 -19.79 -9.64
N ASN A 63 -8.41 -19.30 -10.86
CA ASN A 63 -7.07 -19.26 -11.42
C ASN A 63 -6.61 -17.84 -11.75
N SER A 64 -7.46 -16.84 -11.51
CA SER A 64 -7.08 -15.43 -11.73
C SER A 64 -7.79 -14.48 -10.77
N ILE A 65 -7.14 -13.34 -10.51
CA ILE A 65 -7.72 -12.22 -9.79
C ILE A 65 -7.25 -10.91 -10.40
N ARG A 66 -8.17 -9.96 -10.56
CA ARG A 66 -7.93 -8.58 -10.98
C ARG A 66 -8.39 -7.64 -9.89
N MET A 67 -7.75 -6.50 -9.76
CA MET A 67 -8.14 -5.43 -8.84
C MET A 67 -8.80 -4.29 -9.62
N LYS A 68 -9.86 -3.72 -9.05
CA LYS A 68 -10.45 -2.45 -9.48
C LYS A 68 -9.99 -1.35 -8.53
N ALA A 69 -9.54 -0.24 -9.08
CA ALA A 69 -9.13 0.94 -8.32
C ALA A 69 -9.58 2.23 -9.04
N LYS A 70 -9.47 3.35 -8.37
CA LYS A 70 -9.54 4.65 -9.03
C LYS A 70 -8.40 4.77 -10.04
N PRO A 71 -8.63 5.31 -11.25
CA PRO A 71 -7.54 5.68 -12.14
C PRO A 71 -6.49 6.54 -11.43
N ASN A 72 -5.22 6.35 -11.78
CA ASN A 72 -4.10 7.05 -11.15
C ASN A 72 -3.90 6.73 -9.65
N SER A 73 -4.28 5.53 -9.21
CA SER A 73 -4.04 5.08 -7.82
C SER A 73 -2.59 4.67 -7.54
N GLY A 74 -1.70 4.70 -8.55
CA GLY A 74 -0.26 4.48 -8.39
C GLY A 74 0.13 3.05 -8.08
N TYR A 75 1.11 2.86 -7.21
CA TYR A 75 1.87 1.62 -7.06
C TYR A 75 1.40 0.76 -5.90
N PHE A 76 1.25 -0.54 -6.16
CA PHE A 76 0.92 -1.54 -5.15
C PHE A 76 1.87 -2.73 -5.27
N MET A 77 2.23 -3.32 -4.12
CA MET A 77 2.87 -4.63 -4.04
C MET A 77 1.79 -5.70 -3.91
N VAL A 78 1.87 -6.71 -4.74
CA VAL A 78 0.91 -7.82 -4.77
C VAL A 78 1.65 -9.11 -4.46
N THR A 79 1.16 -9.83 -3.46
CA THR A 79 1.64 -11.17 -3.11
C THR A 79 0.47 -12.14 -3.26
N ILE A 80 0.67 -13.19 -4.03
CA ILE A 80 -0.29 -14.31 -4.16
C ILE A 80 0.30 -15.49 -3.43
N ASP A 81 -0.49 -16.08 -2.55
CA ASP A 81 -0.05 -17.14 -1.66
C ASP A 81 1.22 -16.73 -0.87
N ASN A 82 2.33 -17.39 -1.05
CA ASN A 82 3.61 -17.03 -0.48
C ASN A 82 4.68 -16.78 -1.54
N ASP A 83 4.25 -16.50 -2.78
CA ASP A 83 5.17 -16.23 -3.88
C ASP A 83 5.87 -14.87 -3.74
N ASN A 84 6.90 -14.66 -4.55
CA ASN A 84 7.59 -13.38 -4.62
C ASN A 84 6.61 -12.27 -5.04
N PRO A 85 6.63 -11.12 -4.35
CA PRO A 85 5.73 -10.03 -4.66
C PRO A 85 6.04 -9.41 -6.02
N ILE A 86 5.00 -8.97 -6.68
CA ILE A 86 5.09 -8.16 -7.90
C ILE A 86 4.62 -6.74 -7.62
N LYS A 87 5.23 -5.76 -8.29
CA LYS A 87 4.80 -4.35 -8.21
C LYS A 87 3.93 -4.03 -9.41
N VAL A 88 2.73 -3.54 -9.17
CA VAL A 88 1.76 -3.10 -10.19
C VAL A 88 1.53 -1.60 -10.09
N ASN A 89 1.19 -0.96 -11.23
CA ASN A 89 0.93 0.47 -11.28
C ASN A 89 -0.42 0.77 -11.94
N PHE A 90 -1.33 1.36 -11.20
CA PHE A 90 -2.55 1.97 -11.75
C PHE A 90 -2.22 3.35 -12.31
N ALA A 91 -1.85 3.41 -13.58
CA ALA A 91 -1.52 4.64 -14.28
C ALA A 91 -2.77 5.53 -14.51
N LYS A 92 -2.59 6.67 -15.19
CA LYS A 92 -3.61 7.71 -15.34
C LYS A 92 -4.98 7.23 -15.80
N ASN A 93 -5.02 6.23 -16.68
CA ASN A 93 -6.26 5.72 -17.26
C ASN A 93 -6.65 4.31 -16.76
N ASP A 94 -5.81 3.69 -15.94
CA ASP A 94 -6.02 2.32 -15.51
C ASP A 94 -6.98 2.26 -14.32
N SER A 95 -8.11 1.60 -14.49
CA SER A 95 -9.10 1.33 -13.44
C SER A 95 -9.22 -0.15 -13.08
N VAL A 96 -8.64 -1.04 -13.89
CA VAL A 96 -8.59 -2.48 -13.67
C VAL A 96 -7.21 -3.01 -14.01
N MET A 97 -6.61 -3.75 -13.08
CA MET A 97 -5.30 -4.38 -13.25
C MET A 97 -5.39 -5.88 -12.97
N THR A 98 -4.82 -6.69 -13.86
CA THR A 98 -4.62 -8.11 -13.60
C THR A 98 -3.51 -8.27 -12.57
N LEU A 99 -3.82 -8.86 -11.41
CA LEU A 99 -2.85 -9.14 -10.37
C LEU A 99 -2.13 -10.44 -10.65
N ILE A 100 -2.88 -11.47 -11.04
CA ILE A 100 -2.36 -12.79 -11.46
C ILE A 100 -3.34 -13.48 -12.40
N LYS A 101 -2.83 -14.37 -13.23
CA LYS A 101 -3.58 -15.32 -14.07
C LYS A 101 -2.79 -16.62 -14.22
N GLY A 102 -3.49 -17.71 -14.47
CA GLY A 102 -2.89 -19.02 -14.74
C GLY A 102 -2.50 -19.79 -13.48
N LEU A 103 -3.08 -19.43 -12.32
CA LEU A 103 -2.95 -20.26 -11.11
C LEU A 103 -3.58 -21.64 -11.32
N LYS A 104 -3.12 -22.64 -10.61
CA LYS A 104 -3.82 -23.93 -10.50
C LYS A 104 -5.19 -23.68 -9.84
N LYS A 105 -6.21 -24.44 -10.24
CA LYS A 105 -7.51 -24.37 -9.56
C LYS A 105 -7.33 -24.72 -8.08
N GLY A 106 -7.81 -23.88 -7.19
CA GLY A 106 -7.66 -24.08 -5.75
C GLY A 106 -8.05 -22.86 -4.95
N ASN A 107 -7.69 -22.89 -3.67
CA ASN A 107 -7.82 -21.76 -2.76
C ASN A 107 -6.51 -20.96 -2.77
N HIS A 108 -6.62 -19.68 -2.92
CA HIS A 108 -5.50 -18.74 -2.99
C HIS A 108 -5.68 -17.60 -2.02
N ASN A 109 -4.58 -17.04 -1.56
CA ASN A 109 -4.54 -15.79 -0.82
C ASN A 109 -4.01 -14.67 -1.73
N CYS A 110 -4.67 -13.52 -1.71
CA CYS A 110 -4.20 -12.32 -2.41
C CYS A 110 -4.04 -11.20 -1.39
N LYS A 111 -2.83 -10.67 -1.29
CA LYS A 111 -2.47 -9.52 -0.46
C LYS A 111 -1.99 -8.39 -1.35
N VAL A 112 -2.65 -7.24 -1.27
CA VAL A 112 -2.33 -6.01 -2.01
C VAL A 112 -1.97 -4.93 -1.02
N MET A 113 -0.77 -4.37 -1.12
CA MET A 113 -0.26 -3.36 -0.22
C MET A 113 0.08 -2.09 -1.00
N LEU A 114 -0.37 -0.93 -0.54
CA LEU A 114 0.05 0.36 -1.10
C LEU A 114 1.56 0.51 -0.89
N ALA A 115 2.31 0.63 -1.99
CA ALA A 115 3.76 0.62 -1.95
C ALA A 115 4.38 1.97 -1.54
N TYR A 116 3.66 3.07 -1.74
CA TYR A 116 4.15 4.44 -1.70
C TYR A 116 3.21 5.38 -0.93
N GLU A 117 3.62 6.62 -0.75
CA GLU A 117 2.83 7.69 -0.12
C GLU A 117 1.72 8.18 -1.06
N GLY A 118 0.50 7.77 -0.80
CA GLY A 118 -0.66 8.01 -1.67
C GLY A 118 -1.38 9.35 -1.45
N TYR A 119 -0.92 10.25 -0.59
CA TYR A 119 -1.69 11.43 -0.18
C TYR A 119 -1.96 12.44 -1.31
N ILE A 120 -1.12 12.48 -2.34
CA ILE A 120 -1.34 13.30 -3.53
C ILE A 120 -2.35 12.64 -4.46
N ARG A 121 -2.16 11.36 -4.80
CA ARG A 121 -3.02 10.61 -5.74
C ARG A 121 -4.33 10.15 -5.12
N ARG A 122 -4.37 9.98 -3.79
CA ARG A 122 -5.54 9.53 -3.02
C ARG A 122 -6.14 8.25 -3.59
N PRO A 123 -5.41 7.11 -3.53
CA PRO A 123 -5.87 5.82 -4.03
C PRO A 123 -7.21 5.40 -3.45
N GLU A 124 -8.04 4.76 -4.30
CA GLU A 124 -9.29 4.14 -3.89
C GLU A 124 -9.33 2.70 -4.37
N PHE A 125 -9.64 1.79 -3.47
CA PHE A 125 -9.93 0.41 -3.82
C PHE A 125 -11.41 0.27 -4.16
N ARG A 126 -11.74 -0.37 -5.30
CA ARG A 126 -13.10 -0.52 -5.80
C ARG A 126 -13.53 -1.98 -5.95
N GLY A 127 -12.76 -2.90 -5.35
CA GLY A 127 -13.05 -4.32 -5.33
C GLY A 127 -12.15 -5.17 -6.21
N PHE A 128 -12.49 -6.44 -6.26
CA PHE A 128 -11.81 -7.42 -7.10
C PHE A 128 -12.68 -7.92 -8.23
N ILE A 129 -12.06 -8.55 -9.23
CA ILE A 129 -12.74 -9.33 -10.26
C ILE A 129 -12.05 -10.69 -10.26
N ILE A 130 -12.84 -11.74 -10.02
CA ILE A 130 -12.41 -13.14 -10.01
C ILE A 130 -13.04 -13.91 -11.17
N ASP A 131 -12.63 -15.14 -11.40
CA ASP A 131 -13.18 -15.97 -12.44
C ASP A 131 -14.70 -16.20 -12.27
N ARG A 132 -15.40 -16.44 -13.38
CA ARG A 132 -16.80 -16.83 -13.35
C ARG A 132 -16.94 -18.17 -12.62
N GLY A 133 -17.80 -18.22 -11.60
CA GLY A 133 -17.96 -19.41 -10.75
C GLY A 133 -16.99 -19.52 -9.58
N ALA A 134 -15.98 -18.63 -9.51
CA ALA A 134 -15.12 -18.50 -8.34
C ALA A 134 -15.83 -17.77 -7.19
N SER A 135 -15.27 -17.90 -5.99
CA SER A 135 -15.79 -17.30 -4.76
C SER A 135 -14.69 -16.64 -3.95
N ILE A 136 -15.04 -15.56 -3.25
CA ILE A 136 -14.24 -15.06 -2.13
C ILE A 136 -14.54 -15.95 -0.93
N LEU A 137 -13.51 -16.39 -0.26
CA LEU A 137 -13.58 -17.29 0.90
C LEU A 137 -13.53 -16.48 2.20
N PRO A 138 -14.03 -17.01 3.32
CA PRO A 138 -13.90 -16.38 4.61
C PRO A 138 -12.45 -16.04 4.92
N TYR A 139 -12.22 -14.82 5.40
CA TYR A 139 -10.92 -14.39 5.88
C TYR A 139 -10.77 -14.78 7.36
N VAL A 140 -9.66 -15.40 7.71
CA VAL A 140 -9.27 -15.68 9.08
C VAL A 140 -7.97 -14.95 9.35
N ASN A 141 -8.01 -14.03 10.32
CA ASN A 141 -6.78 -13.32 10.72
C ASN A 141 -5.82 -14.31 11.41
N ARG A 142 -4.66 -14.48 10.81
CA ARG A 142 -3.61 -15.41 11.28
C ARG A 142 -2.52 -14.73 12.12
N TYR A 143 -2.48 -13.40 12.07
CA TYR A 143 -1.44 -12.63 12.75
C TYR A 143 -1.66 -12.66 14.27
N LYS A 144 -0.60 -12.99 15.01
CA LYS A 144 -0.61 -13.03 16.48
C LYS A 144 -0.10 -11.73 17.09
N LEU A 145 0.61 -10.93 16.32
CA LEU A 145 1.23 -9.68 16.73
C LEU A 145 0.72 -8.54 15.85
N LYS A 146 0.43 -7.40 16.45
CA LYS A 146 0.06 -6.16 15.77
C LYS A 146 1.10 -5.10 16.02
N MET A 147 1.62 -4.50 14.97
CA MET A 147 2.64 -3.45 15.06
C MET A 147 2.18 -2.18 14.37
N GLU A 148 2.46 -1.03 14.97
CA GLU A 148 2.33 0.26 14.31
C GLU A 148 3.71 0.87 14.09
N PHE A 149 3.95 1.36 12.87
CA PHE A 149 5.18 2.06 12.51
C PHE A 149 4.85 3.52 12.18
N ILE A 150 5.36 4.44 12.99
CA ILE A 150 5.18 5.88 12.81
C ILE A 150 6.53 6.44 12.35
N GLY A 151 6.56 7.17 11.22
CA GLY A 151 7.84 7.62 10.72
C GLY A 151 7.81 8.59 9.55
N ASN A 152 8.96 8.66 8.90
CA ASN A 152 9.24 9.57 7.79
C ASN A 152 9.61 8.79 6.51
N SER A 153 10.41 9.40 5.62
CA SER A 153 10.86 8.81 4.36
C SER A 153 11.53 7.44 4.51
N ILE A 154 12.23 7.19 5.61
CA ILE A 154 12.88 5.91 5.90
C ILE A 154 11.81 4.81 6.09
N THR A 155 10.69 5.16 6.71
CA THR A 155 9.56 4.26 6.92
C THR A 155 8.72 4.11 5.63
N CYS A 156 8.59 5.18 4.83
CA CYS A 156 7.89 5.13 3.55
C CYS A 156 8.63 4.29 2.51
N GLY A 157 9.97 4.29 2.53
CA GLY A 157 10.81 3.63 1.52
C GLY A 157 11.18 4.55 0.36
N TYR A 158 11.35 5.84 0.66
CA TYR A 158 11.73 6.88 -0.30
C TYR A 158 13.00 6.49 -1.07
N GLY A 159 12.88 6.31 -2.39
CA GLY A 159 13.99 6.00 -3.27
C GLY A 159 14.67 4.63 -3.03
N ILE A 160 14.06 3.72 -2.29
CA ILE A 160 14.67 2.42 -1.95
C ILE A 160 14.91 1.53 -3.17
N GLU A 161 14.16 1.74 -4.25
CA GLU A 161 14.34 1.06 -5.54
C GLU A 161 15.07 1.94 -6.58
N ALA A 162 15.65 3.07 -6.15
CA ALA A 162 16.43 3.90 -7.05
C ALA A 162 17.75 3.20 -7.43
N SER A 163 18.11 3.23 -8.71
CA SER A 163 19.36 2.64 -9.22
C SER A 163 20.61 3.43 -8.85
N SER A 164 20.44 4.68 -8.40
CA SER A 164 21.54 5.58 -8.01
C SER A 164 21.07 6.58 -6.95
N LYS A 165 21.97 6.96 -6.04
CA LYS A 165 21.75 8.04 -5.06
C LYS A 165 21.52 9.43 -5.70
N LEU A 166 21.85 9.58 -6.98
CA LEU A 166 21.65 10.81 -7.75
C LEU A 166 20.28 10.84 -8.47
N MET A 167 19.54 9.74 -8.43
CA MET A 167 18.21 9.70 -9.04
C MET A 167 17.25 10.60 -8.27
N HIS A 168 16.53 11.45 -9.00
CA HIS A 168 15.45 12.24 -8.40
C HIS A 168 14.34 11.32 -7.89
N PHE A 169 13.68 11.75 -6.82
CA PHE A 169 12.55 11.02 -6.26
C PHE A 169 11.44 10.80 -7.29
N SER A 170 10.87 9.62 -7.25
CA SER A 170 9.69 9.24 -8.01
C SER A 170 8.87 8.24 -7.19
N ASP A 171 7.53 8.33 -7.27
CA ASP A 171 6.64 7.33 -6.66
C ASP A 171 6.99 5.89 -7.12
N SER A 172 7.57 5.75 -8.32
CA SER A 172 7.98 4.46 -8.88
C SER A 172 9.16 3.82 -8.14
N THR A 173 9.98 4.63 -7.48
CA THR A 173 11.17 4.17 -6.73
C THR A 173 10.94 4.10 -5.24
N GLU A 174 9.77 4.52 -4.76
CA GLU A 174 9.36 4.38 -3.38
C GLU A 174 8.73 2.99 -3.16
N ASN A 175 9.12 2.30 -2.08
CA ASN A 175 8.53 1.01 -1.78
C ASN A 175 8.64 0.62 -0.30
N HIS A 176 7.54 0.77 0.42
CA HIS A 176 7.45 0.38 1.83
C HIS A 176 7.76 -1.11 2.06
N TYR A 177 7.47 -1.97 1.10
CA TYR A 177 7.69 -3.40 1.23
C TYR A 177 9.13 -3.75 1.62
N TYR A 178 10.11 -3.01 1.12
CA TYR A 178 11.54 -3.24 1.35
C TYR A 178 12.13 -2.43 2.51
N THR A 179 11.33 -1.66 3.24
CA THR A 179 11.81 -0.90 4.40
C THR A 179 12.05 -1.81 5.61
N TYR A 180 12.76 -1.25 6.61
CA TYR A 180 12.92 -1.90 7.90
C TYR A 180 11.57 -2.31 8.50
N ALA A 181 10.56 -1.44 8.41
CA ALA A 181 9.22 -1.67 8.96
C ALA A 181 8.52 -2.84 8.25
N GLY A 182 8.47 -2.82 6.91
CA GLY A 182 7.89 -3.89 6.12
C GLY A 182 8.60 -5.24 6.30
N ILE A 183 9.94 -5.24 6.38
CA ILE A 183 10.73 -6.46 6.62
C ILE A 183 10.50 -6.99 8.03
N THR A 184 10.53 -6.13 9.05
CA THR A 184 10.32 -6.54 10.45
C THR A 184 8.94 -7.15 10.63
N ALA A 185 7.88 -6.49 10.13
CA ALA A 185 6.52 -7.03 10.21
C ALA A 185 6.41 -8.43 9.59
N ARG A 186 6.97 -8.63 8.39
CA ARG A 186 6.94 -9.95 7.74
C ARG A 186 7.75 -11.02 8.48
N ARG A 187 8.92 -10.67 9.02
CA ARG A 187 9.77 -11.62 9.77
C ARG A 187 9.15 -12.04 11.09
N LEU A 188 8.35 -11.17 11.70
CA LEU A 188 7.64 -11.46 12.96
C LEU A 188 6.23 -12.01 12.71
N ASP A 189 5.83 -12.24 11.47
CA ASP A 189 4.44 -12.60 11.08
C ASP A 189 3.42 -11.69 11.75
N ALA A 190 3.68 -10.37 11.72
CA ALA A 190 2.86 -9.36 12.36
C ALA A 190 1.96 -8.66 11.35
N GLU A 191 0.72 -8.39 11.77
CA GLU A 191 -0.12 -7.40 11.11
C GLU A 191 0.47 -6.02 11.37
N SER A 192 0.65 -5.19 10.34
CA SER A 192 1.30 -3.90 10.49
C SER A 192 0.49 -2.73 9.94
N MET A 193 0.31 -1.70 10.76
CA MET A 193 -0.21 -0.41 10.36
C MET A 193 0.94 0.60 10.27
N VAL A 194 0.87 1.49 9.27
CA VAL A 194 1.90 2.51 9.04
C VAL A 194 1.26 3.90 9.03
N VAL A 195 1.90 4.84 9.72
CA VAL A 195 1.59 6.26 9.68
C VAL A 195 2.89 7.01 9.42
N ALA A 196 3.17 7.28 8.15
CA ALA A 196 4.45 7.86 7.76
C ALA A 196 4.29 8.82 6.58
N ARG A 197 5.19 9.80 6.51
CA ARG A 197 5.28 10.77 5.40
C ARG A 197 6.71 11.26 5.25
N SER A 198 7.21 11.29 4.02
CA SER A 198 8.54 11.79 3.69
C SER A 198 8.69 13.27 4.06
N GLY A 199 9.80 13.60 4.68
CA GLY A 199 10.09 14.97 5.12
C GLY A 199 9.41 15.39 6.41
N ILE A 200 8.49 14.61 7.02
CA ILE A 200 7.79 15.00 8.24
C ILE A 200 8.67 14.82 9.48
N GLY A 201 8.50 15.71 10.46
CA GLY A 201 9.14 15.63 11.76
C GLY A 201 8.17 15.64 12.92
N ALA A 202 8.71 15.62 14.12
CA ALA A 202 7.96 15.70 15.37
C ALA A 202 7.69 17.14 15.81
N TYR A 203 8.58 18.10 15.48
CA TYR A 203 8.38 19.53 15.76
C TYR A 203 8.61 20.41 14.53
N ARG A 204 9.47 20.01 13.60
CA ARG A 204 9.63 20.66 12.29
C ARG A 204 9.91 19.63 11.21
N ASN A 205 9.59 19.99 9.99
CA ASN A 205 9.86 19.18 8.80
C ASN A 205 11.31 19.35 8.31
N TYR A 206 11.69 18.59 7.30
CA TYR A 206 12.97 18.72 6.62
C TYR A 206 13.21 20.19 6.19
N ASN A 207 14.32 20.78 6.59
CA ASN A 207 14.67 22.18 6.37
C ASN A 207 13.65 23.19 6.94
N GLY A 208 12.81 22.78 7.89
CA GLY A 208 11.83 23.64 8.51
C GLY A 208 12.43 24.75 9.40
N PRO A 209 11.62 25.73 9.82
CA PRO A 209 12.08 26.85 10.64
C PRO A 209 12.48 26.40 12.06
N LYS A 210 13.37 27.13 12.69
CA LYS A 210 13.82 26.86 14.08
C LYS A 210 12.65 26.85 15.08
N ALA A 211 11.66 27.70 14.85
CA ALA A 211 10.47 27.80 15.70
C ALA A 211 9.49 26.60 15.58
N GLY A 212 9.75 25.68 14.67
CA GLY A 212 8.87 24.54 14.40
C GLY A 212 7.84 24.78 13.29
N ASP A 213 7.27 23.69 12.79
CA ASP A 213 6.21 23.71 11.79
C ASP A 213 4.84 23.38 12.41
N LYS A 214 3.79 23.81 11.74
CA LYS A 214 2.42 23.39 12.07
C LYS A 214 2.04 22.06 11.43
N ASP A 215 2.71 21.68 10.34
CA ASP A 215 2.45 20.49 9.52
C ASP A 215 3.38 19.34 9.91
N ILE A 216 3.22 18.84 11.13
CA ILE A 216 4.08 17.83 11.76
C ILE A 216 3.32 16.53 12.05
N MET A 217 4.05 15.44 12.29
CA MET A 217 3.46 14.12 12.55
C MET A 217 2.44 14.16 13.72
N PRO A 218 2.70 14.77 14.89
CA PRO A 218 1.72 14.82 15.98
C PRO A 218 0.37 15.42 15.59
N ARG A 219 0.36 16.41 14.70
CA ARG A 219 -0.90 17.01 14.20
C ARG A 219 -1.72 16.04 13.37
N TRP A 220 -1.06 15.29 12.46
CA TRP A 220 -1.76 14.45 11.49
C TRP A 220 -2.04 13.04 11.99
N TYR A 221 -1.39 12.66 13.10
CA TYR A 221 -1.55 11.33 13.67
C TYR A 221 -2.99 11.01 14.07
N ASP A 222 -3.75 11.99 14.53
CA ASP A 222 -5.11 11.80 15.00
C ASP A 222 -6.15 11.65 13.88
N TYR A 223 -5.75 11.79 12.62
CA TYR A 223 -6.66 11.67 11.48
C TYR A 223 -6.51 10.34 10.76
N THR A 224 -7.63 9.88 10.16
CA THR A 224 -7.65 8.65 9.36
C THR A 224 -6.72 8.74 8.15
N LEU A 225 -6.70 9.87 7.46
CA LEU A 225 -5.86 10.10 6.28
C LEU A 225 -4.99 11.33 6.46
N LEU A 226 -3.75 11.26 6.00
CA LEU A 226 -2.85 12.41 5.93
C LEU A 226 -3.46 13.51 5.07
N TYR A 227 -3.40 14.76 5.53
CA TYR A 227 -3.95 15.95 4.86
C TYR A 227 -5.46 15.88 4.57
N ASP A 228 -6.19 15.11 5.38
CA ASP A 228 -7.66 15.07 5.37
C ASP A 228 -8.17 15.07 6.82
N SER A 229 -8.53 16.26 7.31
CA SER A 229 -9.06 16.44 8.67
C SER A 229 -10.55 16.10 8.81
N SER A 230 -11.16 15.52 7.78
CA SER A 230 -12.61 15.24 7.76
C SER A 230 -13.02 14.04 8.61
N GLU A 231 -12.06 13.21 9.07
CA GLU A 231 -12.31 12.03 9.88
C GLU A 231 -11.17 11.78 10.86
N LEU A 232 -11.48 11.77 12.15
CA LEU A 232 -10.54 11.34 13.18
C LEU A 232 -10.33 9.82 13.11
N TRP A 233 -9.11 9.39 13.40
CA TRP A 233 -8.80 7.97 13.52
C TRP A 233 -9.41 7.39 14.80
N ASN A 234 -10.12 6.31 14.65
CA ASN A 234 -10.62 5.54 15.79
C ASN A 234 -9.62 4.42 16.13
N SER A 235 -8.84 4.62 17.18
CA SER A 235 -7.80 3.67 17.63
C SER A 235 -8.35 2.29 18.01
N LYS A 236 -9.65 2.17 18.37
CA LYS A 236 -10.31 0.88 18.62
C LYS A 236 -10.39 -0.02 17.37
N ARG A 237 -10.21 0.54 16.17
CA ARG A 237 -10.15 -0.25 14.92
C ARG A 237 -8.84 -1.04 14.78
N TYR A 238 -7.78 -0.56 15.42
CA TYR A 238 -6.48 -1.22 15.44
C TYR A 238 -5.73 -0.84 16.70
N THR A 239 -5.58 -1.77 17.62
CA THR A 239 -4.78 -1.58 18.84
C THR A 239 -3.48 -2.39 18.67
N PRO A 240 -2.32 -1.73 18.52
CA PRO A 240 -1.04 -2.41 18.36
C PRO A 240 -0.54 -2.97 19.70
N ASP A 241 0.21 -4.09 19.62
CA ASP A 241 0.99 -4.60 20.73
C ASP A 241 2.32 -3.84 20.88
N ILE A 242 2.85 -3.35 19.74
CA ILE A 242 4.11 -2.63 19.66
C ILE A 242 3.94 -1.40 18.76
N VAL A 243 4.34 -0.23 19.26
CA VAL A 243 4.43 1.01 18.48
C VAL A 243 5.92 1.37 18.30
N CYS A 244 6.35 1.47 17.05
CA CYS A 244 7.71 1.87 16.67
C CYS A 244 7.68 3.29 16.10
N VAL A 245 8.40 4.23 16.72
CA VAL A 245 8.48 5.63 16.27
C VAL A 245 9.87 5.92 15.74
N ASN A 246 9.95 6.28 14.46
CA ASN A 246 11.20 6.67 13.77
C ASN A 246 11.07 8.10 13.23
N LEU A 247 11.23 9.09 14.11
CA LEU A 247 11.22 10.52 13.82
C LEU A 247 12.50 11.16 14.35
N GLY A 248 12.79 12.38 13.93
CA GLY A 248 13.96 13.13 14.36
C GLY A 248 14.93 13.47 13.22
N THR A 249 15.04 12.61 12.21
CA THR A 249 15.93 12.85 11.06
C THR A 249 15.64 14.18 10.37
N ASN A 250 14.36 14.50 10.17
CA ASN A 250 13.94 15.76 9.53
C ASN A 250 14.04 16.94 10.49
N ASP A 251 13.69 16.72 11.75
CA ASP A 251 13.78 17.73 12.80
C ASP A 251 15.22 18.29 12.97
N LEU A 252 16.21 17.42 12.78
CA LEU A 252 17.64 17.75 12.95
C LEU A 252 18.39 17.88 11.61
N SER A 253 17.67 18.00 10.49
CA SER A 253 18.21 17.94 9.13
C SER A 253 19.18 19.07 8.78
N THR A 254 19.08 20.21 9.45
CA THR A 254 19.96 21.38 9.28
C THR A 254 20.41 21.92 10.62
N PRO A 255 21.57 22.60 10.72
CA PRO A 255 22.09 23.16 12.00
C PRO A 255 21.11 24.13 12.69
N ASN A 256 20.17 24.70 11.96
CA ASN A 256 19.17 25.64 12.49
C ASN A 256 17.99 24.91 13.13
N TYR A 257 18.23 24.12 14.20
CA TYR A 257 17.17 23.48 14.97
C TYR A 257 17.16 23.95 16.43
N ASP A 258 16.07 23.69 17.14
CA ASP A 258 15.95 23.85 18.57
C ASP A 258 15.80 22.49 19.24
N LEU A 259 16.85 22.05 19.95
CA LEU A 259 16.86 20.75 20.60
C LEU A 259 15.83 20.64 21.74
N GLN A 260 15.54 21.74 22.43
CA GLN A 260 14.56 21.73 23.54
C GLN A 260 13.13 21.62 22.99
N LEU A 261 12.82 22.33 21.89
CA LEU A 261 11.55 22.18 21.19
C LEU A 261 11.39 20.76 20.66
N PHE A 262 12.42 20.20 20.02
CA PHE A 262 12.37 18.80 19.56
C PHE A 262 12.06 17.84 20.71
N LYS A 263 12.80 17.91 21.81
CA LYS A 263 12.59 17.06 22.99
C LYS A 263 11.16 17.20 23.54
N SER A 264 10.69 18.43 23.68
CA SER A 264 9.36 18.71 24.22
C SER A 264 8.25 18.14 23.34
N HIS A 265 8.32 18.38 22.03
CA HIS A 265 7.33 17.86 21.07
C HIS A 265 7.37 16.33 20.97
N TYR A 266 8.58 15.76 20.91
CA TYR A 266 8.73 14.30 20.83
C TYR A 266 8.17 13.62 22.09
N MET A 267 8.51 14.13 23.29
CA MET A 267 7.97 13.62 24.57
C MET A 267 6.46 13.81 24.66
N GLY A 268 5.95 14.95 24.18
CA GLY A 268 4.50 15.20 24.11
C GLY A 268 3.80 14.16 23.24
N PHE A 269 4.39 13.85 22.07
CA PHE A 269 3.85 12.84 21.16
C PHE A 269 3.90 11.43 21.80
N MET A 270 4.98 11.06 22.48
CA MET A 270 5.05 9.77 23.21
C MET A 270 3.97 9.65 24.30
N LYS A 271 3.74 10.73 25.06
CA LYS A 271 2.66 10.76 26.07
C LYS A 271 1.29 10.63 25.41
N HIS A 272 1.07 11.28 24.27
CA HIS A 272 -0.16 11.17 23.50
C HIS A 272 -0.41 9.72 23.03
N LEU A 273 0.60 9.06 22.45
CA LEU A 273 0.50 7.66 22.05
C LEU A 273 0.17 6.73 23.23
N ARG A 274 0.79 6.96 24.41
CA ARG A 274 0.48 6.21 25.63
C ARG A 274 -0.95 6.45 26.15
N ALA A 275 -1.52 7.60 25.89
CA ALA A 275 -2.91 7.90 26.26
C ALA A 275 -3.94 7.27 25.33
N ILE A 276 -3.55 6.98 24.08
CA ILE A 276 -4.41 6.34 23.08
C ILE A 276 -4.44 4.82 23.26
N TYR A 277 -3.31 4.23 23.61
CA TYR A 277 -3.10 2.77 23.73
C TYR A 277 -2.83 2.36 25.19
#